data_9a8847d218d053246ff942e0036d8084
#
_entry.id   9a8847d218d053246ff942e0036d8084
#
_cell.length_a   1.000
_cell.length_b   1.000
_cell.length_c   1.000
_cell.angle_alpha   90.00
_cell.angle_beta   90.00
_cell.angle_gamma   90.00
#
_symmetry.space_group_name_H-M   'P 1'
#
loop_
_entity.id
_entity.type
_entity.pdbx_description
1 polymer ?
#
loop_
_entity_poly.entity_id
_entity_poly.type
_entity_poly.pdbx_seq_one_letter_code
_entity_poly.pdbx_strand_id
1 'polypeptide(L)'
;MSNIDIEVLRLGHRRGRDPRITTHLALVSRAMGVSEFLLSGDEDDKLFENVVSVNERFGHGLSCRYEKNPLKYLRSIVNGDVKRPKIVHLTMYGEPFKSTTPSIPTENGVIVIVGGAKVPGEIFKISDYNIAVGNQPHSAVAALALFLDALTDGEGFDQEFPNAKLIISKTI
;
A
#
# COMPACT_ATOMS: atom_id res chain seq x y z
N MET A 1 -18.77 6.27 7.81
CA MET A 1 -17.61 5.60 7.20
C MET A 1 -16.82 6.59 6.38
N SER A 2 -15.61 6.87 6.80
CA SER A 2 -14.70 7.67 6.00
C SER A 2 -14.02 6.75 4.99
N ASN A 3 -14.26 6.99 3.71
CA ASN A 3 -13.59 6.27 2.65
C ASN A 3 -12.27 7.00 2.34
N ILE A 4 -11.18 6.46 2.85
CA ILE A 4 -9.85 7.04 2.64
C ILE A 4 -9.31 6.56 1.30
N ASP A 5 -8.86 7.49 0.46
CA ASP A 5 -8.15 7.15 -0.78
C ASP A 5 -6.72 6.74 -0.44
N ILE A 6 -6.40 5.48 -0.65
CA ILE A 6 -5.09 4.90 -0.30
C ILE A 6 -4.41 4.37 -1.54
N GLU A 7 -3.17 4.79 -1.75
CA GLU A 7 -2.26 4.20 -2.71
C GLU A 7 -1.15 3.47 -1.94
N VAL A 8 -0.68 2.35 -2.46
CA VAL A 8 0.49 1.64 -1.95
C VAL A 8 1.59 1.66 -3.00
N LEU A 9 2.75 2.16 -2.65
CA LEU A 9 3.94 2.19 -3.50
C LEU A 9 4.96 1.17 -3.00
N ARG A 10 5.18 0.13 -3.79
CA ARG A 10 6.19 -0.90 -3.52
C ARG A 10 7.50 -0.50 -4.19
N LEU A 11 8.54 -0.22 -3.39
CA LEU A 11 9.86 0.12 -3.89
C LEU A 11 10.72 -1.13 -4.08
N GLY A 12 11.58 -1.09 -5.09
CA GLY A 12 12.67 -2.04 -5.21
C GLY A 12 12.24 -3.49 -5.48
N HIS A 13 11.13 -3.69 -6.17
CA HIS A 13 10.71 -5.04 -6.56
C HIS A 13 11.78 -5.70 -7.44
N ARG A 14 12.15 -6.94 -7.11
CA ARG A 14 13.09 -7.76 -7.87
C ARG A 14 12.36 -8.97 -8.42
N ARG A 15 12.14 -9.00 -9.72
CA ARG A 15 11.37 -10.06 -10.39
C ARG A 15 11.91 -11.45 -10.15
N GLY A 16 13.21 -11.59 -9.98
CA GLY A 16 13.86 -12.89 -9.71
C GLY A 16 13.77 -13.38 -8.27
N ARG A 17 13.45 -12.49 -7.30
CA ARG A 17 13.53 -12.80 -5.86
C ARG A 17 12.25 -12.50 -5.08
N ASP A 18 11.48 -11.49 -5.49
CA ASP A 18 10.39 -10.93 -4.70
C ASP A 18 8.96 -11.18 -5.25
N PRO A 19 8.71 -12.03 -6.30
CA PRO A 19 7.37 -12.10 -6.90
C PRO A 19 6.30 -12.48 -5.91
N ARG A 20 6.60 -13.40 -5.01
CA ARG A 20 5.64 -13.90 -4.02
C ARG A 20 5.27 -12.85 -3.00
N ILE A 21 6.26 -12.20 -2.37
CA ILE A 21 5.99 -11.18 -1.36
C ILE A 21 5.29 -9.97 -1.97
N THR A 22 5.70 -9.53 -3.15
CA THR A 22 5.09 -8.38 -3.81
C THR A 22 3.65 -8.68 -4.25
N THR A 23 3.38 -9.90 -4.73
CA THR A 23 2.01 -10.33 -5.03
C THR A 23 1.13 -10.29 -3.78
N HIS A 24 1.64 -10.78 -2.65
CA HIS A 24 0.89 -10.75 -1.39
C HIS A 24 0.67 -9.32 -0.88
N LEU A 25 1.63 -8.42 -1.07
CA LEU A 25 1.44 -6.99 -0.77
C LEU A 25 0.31 -6.39 -1.61
N ALA A 26 0.24 -6.72 -2.89
CA ALA A 26 -0.85 -6.27 -3.77
C ALA A 26 -2.20 -6.87 -3.35
N LEU A 27 -2.24 -8.15 -3.01
CA LEU A 27 -3.48 -8.83 -2.62
C LEU A 27 -4.03 -8.32 -1.29
N VAL A 28 -3.19 -8.08 -0.28
CA VAL A 28 -3.65 -7.50 0.98
C VAL A 28 -4.10 -6.06 0.79
N SER A 29 -3.41 -5.31 -0.06
CA SER A 29 -3.84 -3.96 -0.45
C SER A 29 -5.24 -3.98 -1.03
N ARG A 30 -5.48 -4.88 -1.99
CA ARG A 30 -6.80 -5.06 -2.59
C ARG A 30 -7.87 -5.40 -1.54
N ALA A 31 -7.61 -6.39 -0.69
CA ALA A 31 -8.57 -6.85 0.31
C ALA A 31 -8.95 -5.77 1.31
N MET A 32 -8.06 -4.82 1.57
CA MET A 32 -8.26 -3.74 2.55
C MET A 32 -8.69 -2.41 1.93
N GLY A 33 -9.10 -2.40 0.67
CA GLY A 33 -9.69 -1.23 0.05
C GLY A 33 -8.72 -0.19 -0.48
N VAL A 34 -7.46 -0.55 -0.69
CA VAL A 34 -6.50 0.30 -1.39
C VAL A 34 -6.96 0.47 -2.84
N SER A 35 -6.92 1.69 -3.36
CA SER A 35 -7.39 2.00 -4.71
C SER A 35 -6.35 1.69 -5.78
N GLU A 36 -5.08 1.92 -5.50
CA GLU A 36 -4.03 1.75 -6.50
C GLU A 36 -2.75 1.19 -5.87
N PHE A 37 -2.15 0.23 -6.57
CA PHE A 37 -0.86 -0.36 -6.22
C PHE A 37 0.16 0.01 -7.28
N LEU A 38 1.20 0.74 -6.86
CA LEU A 38 2.28 1.18 -7.72
C LEU A 38 3.49 0.28 -7.50
N LEU A 39 3.94 -0.33 -8.58
CA LEU A 39 5.14 -1.18 -8.57
C LEU A 39 6.34 -0.41 -9.07
N SER A 40 7.41 -0.38 -8.30
CA SER A 40 8.69 0.20 -8.70
C SER A 40 9.82 -0.82 -8.52
N GLY A 41 10.86 -0.69 -9.32
CA GLY A 41 11.94 -1.65 -9.45
C GLY A 41 11.83 -2.37 -10.78
N ASP A 42 11.83 -3.69 -10.79
CA ASP A 42 11.63 -4.46 -12.01
C ASP A 42 10.16 -4.43 -12.44
N GLU A 43 9.93 -4.33 -13.76
CA GLU A 43 8.59 -4.57 -14.31
C GLU A 43 8.20 -6.04 -14.15
N ASP A 44 6.93 -6.30 -13.86
CA ASP A 44 6.44 -7.64 -13.63
C ASP A 44 4.97 -7.77 -14.06
N ASP A 45 4.77 -8.02 -15.35
CA ASP A 45 3.44 -8.13 -15.95
C ASP A 45 2.66 -9.30 -15.37
N LYS A 46 3.35 -10.38 -14.99
CA LYS A 46 2.71 -11.56 -14.40
C LYS A 46 2.07 -11.24 -13.05
N LEU A 47 2.71 -10.37 -12.27
CA LEU A 47 2.15 -9.89 -11.01
C LEU A 47 0.83 -9.14 -11.27
N PHE A 48 0.81 -8.27 -12.26
CA PHE A 48 -0.40 -7.52 -12.63
C PHE A 48 -1.50 -8.45 -13.16
N GLU A 49 -1.14 -9.44 -13.96
CA GLU A 49 -2.09 -10.45 -14.44
C GLU A 49 -2.73 -11.21 -13.28
N ASN A 50 -1.97 -11.55 -12.24
CA ASN A 50 -2.50 -12.21 -11.04
C ASN A 50 -3.54 -11.33 -10.34
N VAL A 51 -3.29 -10.03 -10.19
CA VAL A 51 -4.25 -9.10 -9.57
C VAL A 51 -5.50 -8.95 -10.44
N VAL A 52 -5.33 -8.82 -11.75
CA VAL A 52 -6.47 -8.75 -12.70
C VAL A 52 -7.32 -10.00 -12.58
N SER A 53 -6.70 -11.19 -12.50
CA SER A 53 -7.43 -12.45 -12.31
C SER A 53 -8.24 -12.47 -11.01
N VAL A 54 -7.69 -11.96 -9.92
CA VAL A 54 -8.41 -11.87 -8.64
C VAL A 54 -9.57 -10.87 -8.75
N ASN A 55 -9.35 -9.71 -9.40
CA ASN A 55 -10.41 -8.73 -9.64
C ASN A 55 -11.57 -9.32 -10.47
N GLU A 56 -11.26 -10.11 -11.49
CA GLU A 56 -12.28 -10.77 -12.32
C GLU A 56 -13.12 -11.77 -11.53
N ARG A 57 -12.48 -12.53 -10.65
CA ARG A 57 -13.17 -13.54 -9.86
C ARG A 57 -13.93 -12.96 -8.66
N PHE A 58 -13.29 -12.08 -7.91
CA PHE A 58 -13.79 -11.60 -6.62
C PHE A 58 -14.29 -10.15 -6.62
N GLY A 59 -14.32 -9.52 -7.79
CA GLY A 59 -14.79 -8.15 -7.96
C GLY A 59 -13.67 -7.13 -8.13
N HIS A 60 -14.01 -6.02 -8.80
CA HIS A 60 -13.04 -4.95 -9.06
C HIS A 60 -12.68 -4.23 -7.77
N GLY A 61 -11.39 -4.16 -7.44
CA GLY A 61 -10.94 -3.57 -6.20
C GLY A 61 -9.63 -2.82 -6.28
N LEU A 62 -8.70 -3.26 -7.11
CA LEU A 62 -7.36 -2.69 -7.13
C LEU A 62 -6.89 -2.42 -8.56
N SER A 63 -6.46 -1.19 -8.83
CA SER A 63 -5.71 -0.85 -10.04
C SER A 63 -4.22 -1.00 -9.75
N CYS A 64 -3.47 -1.51 -10.72
CA CYS A 64 -2.01 -1.64 -10.63
C CYS A 64 -1.35 -0.87 -11.77
N ARG A 65 -0.25 -0.19 -11.47
CA ARG A 65 0.60 0.39 -12.51
C ARG A 65 2.07 0.31 -12.12
N TYR A 66 2.94 0.35 -13.13
CA TYR A 66 4.38 0.43 -12.94
C TYR A 66 4.81 1.90 -12.84
N GLU A 67 5.60 2.22 -11.80
CA GLU A 67 6.20 3.53 -11.63
C GLU A 67 7.71 3.43 -11.76
N LYS A 68 8.23 3.84 -12.90
CA LYS A 68 9.66 3.78 -13.22
C LYS A 68 10.50 4.70 -12.32
N ASN A 69 9.96 5.86 -11.96
CA ASN A 69 10.67 6.90 -11.21
C ASN A 69 9.91 7.28 -9.92
N PRO A 70 9.94 6.43 -8.88
CA PRO A 70 9.16 6.66 -7.68
C PRO A 70 9.52 7.96 -6.95
N LEU A 71 10.80 8.35 -6.90
CA LEU A 71 11.20 9.62 -6.30
C LEU A 71 10.65 10.81 -7.05
N LYS A 72 10.68 10.79 -8.37
CA LYS A 72 10.08 11.85 -9.19
C LYS A 72 8.58 11.95 -8.95
N TYR A 73 7.89 10.83 -8.86
CA TYR A 73 6.46 10.78 -8.53
C TYR A 73 6.19 11.42 -7.16
N LEU A 74 6.92 11.01 -6.13
CA LEU A 74 6.76 11.54 -4.78
C LEU A 74 7.08 13.03 -4.69
N ARG A 75 8.14 13.47 -5.37
CA ARG A 75 8.48 14.91 -5.45
C ARG A 75 7.36 15.71 -6.12
N SER A 76 6.73 15.18 -7.15
CA SER A 76 5.61 15.85 -7.81
C SER A 76 4.40 16.00 -6.87
N ILE A 77 4.17 15.03 -5.99
CA ILE A 77 3.13 15.12 -4.97
C ILE A 77 3.46 16.23 -3.95
N VAL A 78 4.68 16.23 -3.42
CA VAL A 78 5.11 17.22 -2.40
C VAL A 78 5.12 18.64 -2.96
N ASN A 79 5.53 18.81 -4.20
CA ASN A 79 5.63 20.13 -4.87
C ASN A 79 4.34 20.56 -5.56
N GLY A 80 3.30 19.76 -5.49
CA GLY A 80 2.02 20.02 -6.11
C GLY A 80 1.09 20.87 -5.24
N ASP A 81 -0.16 20.45 -5.15
CA ASP A 81 -1.19 21.16 -4.37
C ASP A 81 -0.87 21.11 -2.88
N VAL A 82 -1.27 22.16 -2.15
CA VAL A 82 -1.24 22.18 -0.67
C VAL A 82 -2.15 21.08 -0.11
N LYS A 83 -3.28 20.83 -0.77
CA LYS A 83 -4.20 19.74 -0.45
C LYS A 83 -3.75 18.46 -1.15
N ARG A 84 -2.70 17.85 -0.66
CA ARG A 84 -2.11 16.64 -1.23
C ARG A 84 -2.21 15.46 -0.27
N PRO A 85 -2.13 14.22 -0.78
CA PRO A 85 -2.08 13.06 0.10
C PRO A 85 -0.85 13.10 1.01
N LYS A 86 -0.97 12.52 2.19
CA LYS A 86 0.16 12.32 3.11
C LYS A 86 0.96 11.11 2.68
N ILE A 87 2.27 11.23 2.77
CA ILE A 87 3.21 10.16 2.43
C ILE A 87 3.65 9.49 3.72
N VAL A 88 3.35 8.19 3.83
CA VAL A 88 3.69 7.37 5.00
C VAL A 88 4.64 6.26 4.56
N HIS A 89 5.84 6.27 5.10
CA HIS A 89 6.85 5.25 4.84
C HIS A 89 6.87 4.24 5.98
N LEU A 90 6.58 2.98 5.69
CA LEU A 90 6.67 1.90 6.67
C LEU A 90 8.12 1.42 6.78
N THR A 91 8.69 1.57 7.96
CA THR A 91 10.09 1.24 8.24
C THR A 91 10.26 0.90 9.72
N MET A 92 11.08 -0.12 10.02
CA MET A 92 11.35 -0.49 11.42
C MET A 92 12.10 0.60 12.20
N TYR A 93 12.59 1.62 11.52
CA TYR A 93 13.27 2.79 12.13
C TYR A 93 12.33 3.94 12.42
N GLY A 94 11.04 3.77 12.18
CA GLY A 94 10.05 4.83 12.35
C GLY A 94 9.47 4.93 13.75
N GLU A 95 8.49 5.82 13.88
CA GLU A 95 7.70 6.01 15.10
C GLU A 95 6.67 4.90 15.25
N PRO A 96 6.24 4.58 16.49
CA PRO A 96 5.26 3.51 16.74
C PRO A 96 3.92 3.76 16.02
N PHE A 97 3.43 2.77 15.28
CA PHE A 97 2.22 2.95 14.48
C PHE A 97 0.95 3.16 15.30
N LYS A 98 0.83 2.51 16.44
CA LYS A 98 -0.40 2.61 17.26
C LYS A 98 -0.63 4.02 17.78
N SER A 99 0.41 4.70 18.20
CA SER A 99 0.32 6.06 18.73
C SER A 99 0.31 7.14 17.66
N THR A 100 0.98 6.89 16.53
CA THR A 100 1.17 7.89 15.48
C THR A 100 0.04 7.89 14.44
N THR A 101 -0.46 6.71 14.07
CA THR A 101 -1.47 6.57 13.00
C THR A 101 -2.72 7.42 13.21
N PRO A 102 -3.30 7.53 14.42
CA PRO A 102 -4.50 8.36 14.62
C PRO A 102 -4.31 9.85 14.30
N SER A 103 -3.07 10.34 14.30
CA SER A 103 -2.77 11.75 13.99
C SER A 103 -2.53 12.04 12.51
N ILE A 104 -2.54 11.03 11.65
CA ILE A 104 -2.32 11.22 10.21
C ILE A 104 -3.58 11.83 9.58
N PRO A 105 -3.47 13.02 8.95
CA PRO A 105 -4.60 13.56 8.18
C PRO A 105 -4.88 12.71 6.95
N THR A 106 -6.12 12.30 6.75
CA THR A 106 -6.51 11.37 5.69
C THR A 106 -7.46 11.96 4.65
N GLU A 107 -7.89 13.19 4.83
CA GLU A 107 -8.91 13.83 3.98
C GLU A 107 -8.50 13.98 2.51
N ASN A 108 -7.21 14.06 2.23
CA ASN A 108 -6.68 14.17 0.86
C ASN A 108 -5.99 12.89 0.38
N GLY A 109 -6.22 11.79 1.09
CA GLY A 109 -5.62 10.50 0.76
C GLY A 109 -4.30 10.23 1.47
N VAL A 110 -3.81 9.02 1.32
CA VAL A 110 -2.54 8.55 1.91
C VAL A 110 -1.80 7.71 0.88
N ILE A 111 -0.52 7.98 0.72
CA ILE A 111 0.39 7.14 -0.06
C ILE A 111 1.25 6.37 0.93
N VAL A 112 1.14 5.04 0.94
CA VAL A 112 1.90 4.16 1.83
C VAL A 112 3.07 3.58 1.06
N ILE A 113 4.28 3.80 1.53
CA ILE A 113 5.50 3.29 0.90
C ILE A 113 5.96 2.04 1.63
N VAL A 114 6.10 0.95 0.89
CA VAL A 114 6.68 -0.31 1.36
C VAL A 114 8.01 -0.54 0.64
N GLY A 115 9.09 -0.52 1.40
CA GLY A 115 10.44 -0.65 0.85
C GLY A 115 10.82 -2.08 0.50
N GLY A 116 11.90 -2.20 -0.28
CA GLY A 116 12.60 -3.46 -0.55
C GLY A 116 13.85 -3.60 0.30
N ALA A 117 14.84 -4.33 -0.21
CA ALA A 117 16.09 -4.59 0.51
C ALA A 117 16.92 -3.33 0.79
N LYS A 118 16.83 -2.35 -0.10
CA LYS A 118 17.50 -1.05 0.06
C LYS A 118 16.51 0.06 -0.27
N VAL A 119 16.37 1.00 0.65
CA VAL A 119 15.52 2.18 0.48
C VAL A 119 16.41 3.41 0.40
N PRO A 120 16.29 4.25 -0.65
CA PRO A 120 17.05 5.50 -0.73
C PRO A 120 16.80 6.39 0.48
N GLY A 121 17.84 7.03 0.99
CA GLY A 121 17.72 7.94 2.13
C GLY A 121 16.75 9.09 1.93
N GLU A 122 16.55 9.52 0.69
CA GLU A 122 15.57 10.56 0.33
C GLU A 122 14.13 10.16 0.67
N ILE A 123 13.79 8.87 0.64
CA ILE A 123 12.44 8.39 1.03
C ILE A 123 12.14 8.77 2.48
N PHE A 124 13.11 8.64 3.39
CA PHE A 124 12.94 9.04 4.79
C PHE A 124 12.66 10.54 4.92
N LYS A 125 13.32 11.36 4.09
CA LYS A 125 13.21 12.82 4.14
C LYS A 125 11.92 13.33 3.50
N ILE A 126 11.49 12.72 2.39
CA ILE A 126 10.31 13.16 1.65
C ILE A 126 9.01 12.70 2.30
N SER A 127 9.05 11.64 3.10
CA SER A 127 7.87 11.12 3.79
C SER A 127 7.42 12.06 4.89
N ASP A 128 6.11 12.30 4.96
CA ASP A 128 5.51 13.07 6.06
C ASP A 128 5.61 12.29 7.38
N TYR A 129 5.54 10.96 7.30
CA TYR A 129 5.63 10.08 8.46
C TYR A 129 6.50 8.87 8.12
N ASN A 130 7.44 8.55 8.99
CA ASN A 130 8.16 7.28 8.99
C ASN A 130 7.62 6.46 10.17
N ILE A 131 6.95 5.35 9.89
CA ILE A 131 6.19 4.60 10.87
C ILE A 131 6.68 3.16 10.96
N ALA A 132 6.90 2.70 12.18
CA ALA A 132 7.26 1.33 12.47
C ALA A 132 6.04 0.53 12.96
N VAL A 133 5.80 -0.58 12.30
CA VAL A 133 4.89 -1.61 12.80
C VAL A 133 5.74 -2.60 13.59
N GLY A 134 6.15 -2.14 14.79
CA GLY A 134 7.22 -2.72 15.57
C GLY A 134 8.62 -2.36 15.06
N ASN A 135 9.55 -2.13 15.99
CA ASN A 135 10.94 -1.77 15.69
C ASN A 135 11.84 -3.00 15.60
N GLN A 136 11.34 -4.07 14.98
CA GLN A 136 12.05 -5.32 14.76
C GLN A 136 11.83 -5.80 13.32
N PRO A 137 12.80 -6.51 12.72
CA PRO A 137 12.63 -7.09 11.40
C PRO A 137 11.50 -8.12 11.39
N HIS A 138 10.54 -7.95 10.48
CA HIS A 138 9.50 -8.95 10.25
C HIS A 138 8.85 -8.75 8.86
N SER A 139 7.77 -9.46 8.60
CA SER A 139 7.08 -9.48 7.31
C SER A 139 6.56 -8.10 6.90
N ALA A 140 6.92 -7.67 5.69
CA ALA A 140 6.38 -6.45 5.08
C ALA A 140 4.86 -6.55 4.88
N VAL A 141 4.34 -7.74 4.59
CA VAL A 141 2.90 -7.97 4.42
C VAL A 141 2.17 -7.75 5.76
N ALA A 142 2.72 -8.30 6.84
CA ALA A 142 2.17 -8.08 8.18
C ALA A 142 2.19 -6.60 8.57
N ALA A 143 3.30 -5.92 8.30
CA ALA A 143 3.41 -4.48 8.58
C ALA A 143 2.36 -3.67 7.82
N LEU A 144 2.19 -3.94 6.53
CA LEU A 144 1.20 -3.25 5.71
C LEU A 144 -0.22 -3.53 6.20
N ALA A 145 -0.57 -4.79 6.46
CA ALA A 145 -1.90 -5.17 6.92
C ALA A 145 -2.26 -4.49 8.25
N LEU A 146 -1.37 -4.55 9.24
CA LEU A 146 -1.60 -3.94 10.54
C LEU A 146 -1.68 -2.42 10.46
N PHE A 147 -0.85 -1.79 9.64
CA PHE A 147 -0.91 -0.35 9.43
C PHE A 147 -2.24 0.06 8.78
N LEU A 148 -2.65 -0.62 7.71
CA LEU A 148 -3.91 -0.33 7.03
C LEU A 148 -5.12 -0.54 7.94
N ASP A 149 -5.09 -1.57 8.79
CA ASP A 149 -6.14 -1.79 9.78
C ASP A 149 -6.23 -0.63 10.77
N ALA A 150 -5.10 -0.17 11.28
CA ALA A 150 -5.04 1.00 12.17
C ALA A 150 -5.48 2.29 11.46
N LEU A 151 -5.04 2.50 10.23
CA LEU A 151 -5.37 3.70 9.45
C LEU A 151 -6.87 3.80 9.16
N THR A 152 -7.54 2.68 8.91
CA THR A 152 -8.96 2.60 8.58
C THR A 152 -9.84 2.35 9.81
N ASP A 153 -9.28 2.40 10.98
CA ASP A 153 -9.97 2.16 12.27
C ASP A 153 -10.74 0.81 12.28
N GLY A 154 -10.08 -0.23 11.78
CA GLY A 154 -10.62 -1.59 11.72
C GLY A 154 -11.58 -1.87 10.57
N GLU A 155 -11.91 -0.88 9.74
CA GLU A 155 -12.90 -1.01 8.66
C GLU A 155 -12.31 -1.46 7.31
N GLY A 156 -10.98 -1.65 7.23
CA GLY A 156 -10.30 -1.98 5.97
C GLY A 156 -10.81 -3.24 5.31
N PHE A 157 -11.20 -4.26 6.06
CA PHE A 157 -11.73 -5.52 5.52
C PHE A 157 -13.23 -5.50 5.22
N ASP A 158 -13.93 -4.41 5.51
CA ASP A 158 -15.37 -4.28 5.27
C ASP A 158 -15.69 -3.73 3.88
N GLN A 159 -14.89 -4.14 2.89
CA GLN A 159 -15.04 -3.67 1.52
C GLN A 159 -16.03 -4.53 0.73
N GLU A 160 -16.78 -3.86 -0.15
CA GLU A 160 -17.57 -4.51 -1.17
C GLU A 160 -16.91 -4.32 -2.53
N PHE A 161 -16.85 -5.39 -3.32
CA PHE A 161 -16.20 -5.38 -4.62
C PHE A 161 -17.23 -5.59 -5.72
N PRO A 162 -17.45 -4.59 -6.61
CA PRO A 162 -18.46 -4.72 -7.67
C PRO A 162 -18.05 -5.76 -8.73
N ASN A 163 -19.06 -6.31 -9.38
CA ASN A 163 -18.90 -7.25 -10.50
C ASN A 163 -18.17 -8.55 -10.15
N ALA A 164 -18.29 -9.01 -8.91
CA ALA A 164 -17.71 -10.27 -8.48
C ALA A 164 -18.45 -11.47 -9.13
N LYS A 165 -17.70 -12.40 -9.69
CA LYS A 165 -18.23 -13.68 -10.15
C LYS A 165 -18.40 -14.68 -9.01
N LEU A 166 -17.55 -14.57 -8.00
CA LEU A 166 -17.56 -15.40 -6.81
C LEU A 166 -17.79 -14.52 -5.59
N ILE A 167 -18.83 -14.83 -4.83
CA ILE A 167 -19.14 -14.16 -3.56
C ILE A 167 -18.93 -15.17 -2.44
N ILE A 168 -18.03 -14.84 -1.53
CA ILE A 168 -17.73 -15.70 -0.39
C ILE A 168 -18.89 -15.64 0.60
N SER A 169 -19.43 -16.81 0.95
CA SER A 169 -20.44 -16.92 1.99
C SER A 169 -19.83 -16.60 3.35
N LYS A 170 -20.54 -15.79 4.14
CA LYS A 170 -20.11 -15.46 5.52
C LYS A 170 -20.49 -16.55 6.52
N THR A 171 -21.24 -17.55 6.09
CA THR A 171 -21.70 -18.68 6.93
C THR A 171 -21.34 -19.99 6.27
N ILE A 172 -20.94 -20.96 7.05
CA ILE A 172 -20.66 -22.34 6.62
C ILE A 172 -21.86 -23.19 6.93
#